data_8b352fdbea2a0f9f448b5d5e55f63d8f
#
_entry.id   8b352fdbea2a0f9f448b5d5e55f63d8f
#
_cell.length_a   1.000
_cell.length_b   1.000
_cell.length_c   1.000
_cell.angle_alpha   90.00
_cell.angle_beta   90.00
_cell.angle_gamma   90.00
#
_symmetry.space_group_name_H-M   'P 1'
#
loop_
_entity.id
_entity.type
_entity.pdbx_description
1 polymer ?
#
loop_
_entity_poly.entity_id
_entity_poly.type
_entity_poly.pdbx_seq_one_letter_code
_entity_poly.pdbx_strand_id
1 'polypeptide(L)'
;MKQIMEKAEVLIEALPYIQKFNRRIIVVKYGGSAMANPELQRNVIKDVTLLKLVGFKPIIVHGGGKEISRWVGKVGKEAKFINGLRVTDAETMEIAEMVLSKVNKQLVTMVEELGVKAVGISGKDGGLLLSLIHISEPTRP
;
A
#
# COMPACT_ATOMS: atom_id res chain seq x y z
N MET A 1 17.08 -35.12 -1.08
CA MET A 1 17.19 -34.99 0.38
C MET A 1 17.92 -33.71 0.80
N LYS A 2 19.14 -33.43 0.38
CA LYS A 2 19.91 -32.23 0.73
C LYS A 2 19.13 -30.92 0.53
N GLN A 3 18.51 -30.73 -0.62
CA GLN A 3 17.74 -29.54 -0.95
C GLN A 3 16.48 -29.33 -0.06
N ILE A 4 15.91 -30.41 0.49
CA ILE A 4 14.77 -30.33 1.41
C ILE A 4 15.24 -29.90 2.80
N MET A 5 16.41 -30.42 3.22
CA MET A 5 17.03 -30.04 4.48
C MET A 5 17.45 -28.57 4.49
N GLU A 6 18.06 -28.08 3.42
CA GLU A 6 18.41 -26.65 3.24
C GLU A 6 17.19 -25.73 3.36
N LYS A 7 16.05 -26.12 2.78
CA LYS A 7 14.80 -25.35 2.92
C LYS A 7 14.24 -25.36 4.34
N ALA A 8 14.37 -26.48 5.05
CA ALA A 8 13.95 -26.58 6.45
C ALA A 8 14.84 -25.73 7.36
N GLU A 9 16.15 -25.69 7.12
CA GLU A 9 17.09 -24.85 7.86
C GLU A 9 16.74 -23.36 7.73
N VAL A 10 16.43 -22.88 6.52
CA VAL A 10 15.98 -21.48 6.31
C VAL A 10 14.73 -21.14 7.14
N LEU A 11 13.78 -22.06 7.25
CA LEU A 11 12.59 -21.85 8.08
C LEU A 11 12.92 -21.82 9.58
N ILE A 12 13.85 -22.65 10.02
CA ILE A 12 14.33 -22.66 11.42
C ILE A 12 15.08 -21.37 11.74
N GLU A 13 15.91 -20.87 10.83
CA GLU A 13 16.59 -19.58 10.98
C GLU A 13 15.61 -18.39 11.09
N ALA A 14 14.45 -18.48 10.45
CA ALA A 14 13.41 -17.46 10.53
C ALA A 14 12.64 -17.47 11.87
N LEU A 15 12.68 -18.58 12.62
CA LEU A 15 11.87 -18.79 13.84
C LEU A 15 12.05 -17.69 14.91
N PRO A 16 13.26 -17.23 15.27
CA PRO A 16 13.43 -16.15 16.25
C PRO A 16 12.76 -14.84 15.82
N TYR A 17 12.80 -14.54 14.53
CA TYR A 17 12.14 -13.35 13.96
C TYR A 17 10.63 -13.48 13.99
N ILE A 18 10.10 -14.64 13.63
CA ILE A 18 8.67 -14.94 13.72
C ILE A 18 8.18 -14.78 15.16
N GLN A 19 8.90 -15.34 16.14
CA GLN A 19 8.56 -15.20 17.55
C GLN A 19 8.61 -13.75 18.03
N LYS A 20 9.66 -13.00 17.67
CA LYS A 20 9.85 -11.60 18.06
C LYS A 20 8.77 -10.68 17.53
N PHE A 21 8.33 -10.90 16.29
CA PHE A 21 7.40 -10.03 15.59
C PHE A 21 5.95 -10.57 15.51
N ASN A 22 5.70 -11.75 16.07
CA ASN A 22 4.36 -12.32 16.13
C ASN A 22 3.38 -11.33 16.78
N ARG A 23 2.22 -11.15 16.16
CA ARG A 23 1.16 -10.18 16.53
C ARG A 23 1.60 -8.71 16.50
N ARG A 24 2.81 -8.38 16.05
CA ARG A 24 3.24 -7.00 15.88
C ARG A 24 2.68 -6.42 14.59
N ILE A 25 2.41 -5.11 14.62
CA ILE A 25 2.05 -4.35 13.43
C ILE A 25 3.33 -4.06 12.67
N ILE A 26 3.31 -4.37 11.37
CA ILE A 26 4.41 -4.08 10.44
C ILE A 26 3.84 -3.22 9.32
N VAL A 27 4.42 -2.04 9.15
CA VAL A 27 4.06 -1.13 8.06
C VAL A 27 4.95 -1.40 6.86
N VAL A 28 4.34 -1.76 5.75
CA VAL A 28 5.02 -2.01 4.47
C VAL A 28 4.72 -0.86 3.53
N LYS A 29 5.73 -0.04 3.24
CA LYS A 29 5.60 1.02 2.24
C LYS A 29 5.71 0.42 0.85
N TYR A 30 4.64 0.55 0.07
CA TYR A 30 4.54 0.01 -1.28
C TYR A 30 4.40 1.14 -2.30
N GLY A 31 5.36 1.25 -3.22
CA GLY A 31 5.37 2.33 -4.21
C GLY A 31 6.49 2.22 -5.24
N GLY A 32 6.65 3.25 -6.05
CA GLY A 32 7.75 3.37 -7.01
C GLY A 32 7.75 2.28 -8.08
N SER A 33 8.90 1.64 -8.28
CA SER A 33 9.12 0.60 -9.30
C SER A 33 8.32 -0.67 -9.03
N ALA A 34 8.10 -1.03 -7.76
CA ALA A 34 7.33 -2.21 -7.40
C ALA A 34 5.86 -2.13 -7.85
N MET A 35 5.29 -0.92 -7.94
CA MET A 35 3.95 -0.72 -8.48
C MET A 35 3.89 -0.75 -10.01
N ALA A 36 5.00 -0.46 -10.68
CA ALA A 36 5.05 -0.36 -12.14
C ALA A 36 5.27 -1.72 -12.82
N ASN A 37 5.82 -2.70 -12.10
CA ASN A 37 6.15 -4.02 -12.61
C ASN A 37 5.16 -5.06 -12.03
N PRO A 38 4.35 -5.73 -12.88
CA PRO A 38 3.37 -6.71 -12.43
C PRO A 38 3.96 -7.93 -11.70
N GLU A 39 5.19 -8.33 -12.04
CA GLU A 39 5.87 -9.44 -11.37
C GLU A 39 6.31 -9.03 -9.96
N LEU A 40 6.98 -7.87 -9.84
CA LEU A 40 7.35 -7.33 -8.53
C LEU A 40 6.12 -7.07 -7.65
N GLN A 41 5.03 -6.60 -8.23
CA GLN A 41 3.76 -6.42 -7.53
C GLN A 41 3.28 -7.75 -6.93
N ARG A 42 3.20 -8.81 -7.73
CA ARG A 42 2.81 -10.14 -7.24
C ARG A 42 3.73 -10.67 -6.15
N ASN A 43 5.03 -10.46 -6.28
CA ASN A 43 6.00 -10.92 -5.29
C ASN A 43 5.82 -10.19 -3.95
N VAL A 44 5.71 -8.86 -3.95
CA VAL A 44 5.45 -8.08 -2.73
C VAL A 44 4.15 -8.53 -2.05
N ILE A 45 3.08 -8.78 -2.81
CA ILE A 45 1.81 -9.24 -2.25
C ILE A 45 1.94 -10.65 -1.64
N LYS A 46 2.69 -11.56 -2.27
CA LYS A 46 3.01 -12.88 -1.70
C LYS A 46 3.78 -12.76 -0.39
N ASP A 47 4.79 -11.89 -0.35
CA ASP A 47 5.61 -11.68 0.84
C ASP A 47 4.78 -11.13 2.01
N VAL A 48 3.94 -10.12 1.75
CA VAL A 48 3.03 -9.56 2.77
C VAL A 48 2.00 -10.58 3.24
N THR A 49 1.48 -11.39 2.31
CA THR A 49 0.56 -12.49 2.64
C THR A 49 1.24 -13.52 3.53
N LEU A 50 2.49 -13.89 3.23
CA LEU A 50 3.28 -14.77 4.07
C LEU A 50 3.46 -14.19 5.48
N LEU A 51 3.83 -12.92 5.61
CA LEU A 51 3.93 -12.23 6.91
C LEU A 51 2.63 -12.34 7.71
N LYS A 52 1.49 -12.16 7.05
CA LYS A 52 0.18 -12.31 7.71
C LYS A 52 -0.05 -13.74 8.20
N LEU A 53 0.26 -14.73 7.39
CA LEU A 53 0.04 -16.15 7.70
C LEU A 53 0.94 -16.65 8.84
N VAL A 54 2.16 -16.11 8.95
CA VAL A 54 3.06 -16.44 10.08
C VAL A 54 2.78 -15.63 11.35
N GLY A 55 1.68 -14.86 11.37
CA GLY A 55 1.17 -14.24 12.61
C GLY A 55 1.44 -12.74 12.77
N PHE A 56 2.03 -12.07 11.80
CA PHE A 56 2.21 -10.63 11.82
C PHE A 56 0.91 -9.90 11.49
N LYS A 57 0.86 -8.59 11.77
CA LYS A 57 -0.25 -7.69 11.41
C LYS A 57 0.25 -6.67 10.36
N PRO A 58 0.37 -7.05 9.09
CA PRO A 58 0.88 -6.14 8.07
C PRO A 58 -0.15 -5.06 7.71
N ILE A 59 0.35 -3.83 7.55
CA ILE A 59 -0.38 -2.69 7.00
C ILE A 59 0.39 -2.23 5.76
N ILE A 60 -0.24 -2.30 4.59
CA ILE A 60 0.35 -1.79 3.35
C ILE A 60 -0.01 -0.31 3.21
N VAL A 61 1.00 0.55 3.11
CA VAL A 61 0.83 1.96 2.78
C VAL A 61 1.30 2.16 1.35
N HIS A 62 0.36 2.41 0.45
CA HIS A 62 0.64 2.52 -0.97
C HIS A 62 0.56 3.95 -1.48
N GLY A 63 1.28 4.23 -2.56
CA GLY A 63 1.17 5.43 -3.36
C GLY A 63 0.40 5.18 -4.67
N GLY A 64 0.56 6.08 -5.64
CA GLY A 64 -0.08 5.98 -6.96
C GLY A 64 0.36 7.06 -7.95
N GLY A 65 1.48 7.75 -7.67
CA GLY A 65 1.89 8.93 -8.42
C GLY A 65 1.98 8.74 -9.94
N LYS A 66 2.54 7.62 -10.40
CA LYS A 66 2.64 7.27 -11.83
C LYS A 66 1.25 7.04 -12.46
N GLU A 67 0.39 6.33 -11.73
CA GLU A 67 -0.97 6.05 -12.19
C GLU A 67 -1.83 7.33 -12.24
N ILE A 68 -1.68 8.21 -11.23
CA ILE A 68 -2.31 9.54 -11.24
C ILE A 68 -1.84 10.35 -12.45
N SER A 69 -0.52 10.42 -12.72
CA SER A 69 0.00 11.12 -13.89
C SER A 69 -0.55 10.57 -15.20
N ARG A 70 -0.67 9.25 -15.30
CA ARG A 70 -1.27 8.59 -16.48
C ARG A 70 -2.72 9.00 -16.68
N TRP A 71 -3.51 9.05 -15.63
CA TRP A 71 -4.92 9.45 -15.72
C TRP A 71 -5.10 10.94 -15.97
N VAL A 72 -4.28 11.80 -15.34
CA VAL A 72 -4.24 13.25 -15.65
C VAL A 72 -3.97 13.47 -17.12
N GLY A 73 -3.00 12.75 -17.71
CA GLY A 73 -2.73 12.82 -19.15
C GLY A 73 -3.89 12.33 -20.02
N LYS A 74 -4.65 11.30 -19.57
CA LYS A 74 -5.84 10.81 -20.31
C LYS A 74 -6.98 11.82 -20.41
N VAL A 75 -7.12 12.70 -19.43
CA VAL A 75 -8.10 13.78 -19.45
C VAL A 75 -7.57 15.06 -20.12
N GLY A 76 -6.42 14.98 -20.80
CA GLY A 76 -5.85 16.09 -21.56
C GLY A 76 -5.08 17.12 -20.72
N LYS A 77 -4.75 16.80 -19.46
CA LYS A 77 -3.96 17.67 -18.58
C LYS A 77 -2.52 17.22 -18.51
N GLU A 78 -1.62 18.16 -18.22
CA GLU A 78 -0.22 17.87 -17.90
C GLU A 78 0.00 17.79 -16.39
N ALA A 79 0.68 16.75 -15.94
CA ALA A 79 1.10 16.65 -14.55
C ALA A 79 2.25 17.63 -14.27
N LYS A 80 2.01 18.63 -13.43
CA LYS A 80 3.02 19.63 -13.03
C LYS A 80 3.58 19.30 -11.65
N PHE A 81 4.88 19.54 -11.49
CA PHE A 81 5.59 19.33 -10.22
C PHE A 81 6.43 20.57 -9.89
N ILE A 82 6.44 20.96 -8.61
CA ILE A 82 7.32 21.99 -8.07
C ILE A 82 8.05 21.38 -6.87
N ASN A 83 9.36 21.40 -6.89
CA ASN A 83 10.20 20.79 -5.84
C ASN A 83 9.83 19.32 -5.50
N GLY A 84 9.46 18.55 -6.52
CA GLY A 84 9.06 17.14 -6.34
C GLY A 84 7.62 16.94 -5.84
N LEU A 85 6.91 18.01 -5.52
CA LEU A 85 5.51 17.97 -5.11
C LEU A 85 4.61 18.24 -6.32
N ARG A 86 3.54 17.46 -6.46
CA ARG A 86 2.55 17.65 -7.52
C ARG A 86 1.75 18.92 -7.26
N VAL A 87 1.64 19.76 -8.28
CA VAL A 87 0.66 20.85 -8.28
C VAL A 87 -0.72 20.22 -8.50
N THR A 88 -1.59 20.37 -7.50
CA THR A 88 -2.88 19.66 -7.46
C THR A 88 -4.00 20.66 -7.35
N ASP A 89 -4.66 20.95 -8.50
CA ASP A 89 -5.92 21.67 -8.53
C ASP A 89 -7.10 20.76 -8.14
N ALA A 90 -8.31 21.30 -8.02
CA ALA A 90 -9.49 20.55 -7.58
C ALA A 90 -9.77 19.33 -8.47
N GLU A 91 -9.67 19.47 -9.79
CA GLU A 91 -9.89 18.38 -10.74
C GLU A 91 -8.78 17.31 -10.67
N THR A 92 -7.53 17.72 -10.54
CA THR A 92 -6.43 16.80 -10.32
C THR A 92 -6.58 16.06 -8.99
N MET A 93 -7.14 16.70 -7.97
CA MET A 93 -7.40 16.07 -6.67
C MET A 93 -8.46 14.99 -6.79
N GLU A 94 -9.53 15.24 -7.53
CA GLU A 94 -10.58 14.27 -7.81
C GLU A 94 -10.03 13.04 -8.56
N ILE A 95 -9.21 13.27 -9.58
CA ILE A 95 -8.52 12.20 -10.31
C ILE A 95 -7.61 11.41 -9.36
N ALA A 96 -6.85 12.09 -8.51
CA ALA A 96 -5.96 11.43 -7.55
C ALA A 96 -6.74 10.54 -6.58
N GLU A 97 -7.87 11.01 -6.06
CA GLU A 97 -8.74 10.25 -5.16
C GLU A 97 -9.30 8.99 -5.84
N MET A 98 -9.84 9.12 -7.05
CA MET A 98 -10.34 7.98 -7.83
C MET A 98 -9.25 6.95 -8.09
N VAL A 99 -8.07 7.41 -8.50
CA VAL A 99 -6.94 6.53 -8.84
C VAL A 99 -6.40 5.82 -7.61
N LEU A 100 -6.22 6.52 -6.49
CA LEU A 100 -5.75 5.92 -5.25
C LEU A 100 -6.76 4.91 -4.70
N SER A 101 -8.05 5.20 -4.78
CA SER A 101 -9.11 4.26 -4.41
C SER A 101 -9.09 3.00 -5.26
N LYS A 102 -8.90 3.15 -6.58
CA LYS A 102 -8.74 2.01 -7.50
C LYS A 102 -7.53 1.16 -7.12
N VAL A 103 -6.35 1.75 -6.92
CA VAL A 103 -5.14 1.02 -6.54
C VAL A 103 -5.35 0.29 -5.22
N ASN A 104 -5.97 0.95 -4.25
CA ASN A 104 -6.30 0.36 -2.96
C ASN A 104 -7.14 -0.92 -3.12
N LYS A 105 -8.22 -0.88 -3.89
CA LYS A 105 -9.09 -2.05 -4.10
C LYS A 105 -8.42 -3.15 -4.94
N GLN A 106 -7.56 -2.79 -5.87
CA GLN A 106 -6.76 -3.77 -6.60
C GLN A 106 -5.82 -4.56 -5.66
N LEU A 107 -5.18 -3.88 -4.71
CA LEU A 107 -4.32 -4.54 -3.71
C LEU A 107 -5.14 -5.47 -2.80
N VAL A 108 -6.33 -5.06 -2.37
CA VAL A 108 -7.26 -5.91 -1.61
C VAL A 108 -7.55 -7.18 -2.38
N THR A 109 -7.97 -7.07 -3.64
CA THR A 109 -8.28 -8.22 -4.51
C THR A 109 -7.08 -9.17 -4.63
N MET A 110 -5.89 -8.64 -4.87
CA MET A 110 -4.67 -9.46 -5.01
C MET A 110 -4.32 -10.24 -3.74
N VAL A 111 -4.55 -9.65 -2.55
CA VAL A 111 -4.35 -10.35 -1.27
C VAL A 111 -5.41 -11.43 -1.08
N GLU A 112 -6.66 -11.13 -1.41
CA GLU A 112 -7.78 -12.09 -1.28
C GLU A 112 -7.65 -13.28 -2.23
N GLU A 113 -7.10 -13.10 -3.43
CA GLU A 113 -6.75 -14.19 -4.36
C GLU A 113 -5.76 -15.19 -3.75
N LEU A 114 -4.96 -14.77 -2.76
CA LEU A 114 -4.07 -15.65 -2.00
C LEU A 114 -4.71 -16.24 -0.73
N GLY A 115 -6.03 -16.10 -0.57
CA GLY A 115 -6.79 -16.70 0.52
C GLY A 115 -6.75 -15.94 1.85
N VAL A 116 -6.27 -14.69 1.87
CA VAL A 116 -6.22 -13.85 3.07
C VAL A 116 -7.19 -12.69 2.93
N LYS A 117 -8.04 -12.48 3.94
CA LYS A 117 -8.96 -11.33 3.97
C LYS A 117 -8.21 -10.03 4.17
N ALA A 118 -8.54 -9.02 3.40
CA ALA A 118 -7.96 -7.69 3.45
C ALA A 118 -9.05 -6.60 3.43
N VAL A 119 -8.77 -5.48 4.06
CA VAL A 119 -9.62 -4.29 4.03
C VAL A 119 -8.79 -3.12 3.55
N GLY A 120 -9.28 -2.43 2.53
CA GLY A 120 -8.66 -1.21 2.03
C GLY A 120 -9.37 0.01 2.60
N ILE A 121 -8.61 0.89 3.22
CA ILE A 121 -9.07 2.16 3.79
C ILE A 121 -8.28 3.31 3.18
N SER A 122 -8.84 4.50 3.22
CA SER A 122 -8.21 5.76 2.83
C SER A 122 -7.97 6.65 4.04
N GLY A 123 -7.21 7.73 3.88
CA GLY A 123 -7.04 8.73 4.94
C GLY A 123 -8.33 9.42 5.37
N LYS A 124 -9.38 9.39 4.53
CA LYS A 124 -10.71 9.95 4.84
C LYS A 124 -11.54 9.06 5.76
N ASP A 125 -11.27 7.75 5.76
CA ASP A 125 -12.04 6.79 6.54
C ASP A 125 -11.76 6.96 8.03
N GLY A 126 -12.82 7.10 8.83
CA GLY A 126 -12.71 7.21 10.29
C GLY A 126 -11.92 8.41 10.80
N GLY A 127 -11.68 9.44 9.97
CA GLY A 127 -10.86 10.58 10.35
C GLY A 127 -9.38 10.25 10.61
N LEU A 128 -8.84 9.24 9.92
CA LEU A 128 -7.46 8.76 10.11
C LEU A 128 -6.40 9.83 9.82
N LEU A 129 -6.64 10.69 8.81
CA LEU A 129 -5.77 11.81 8.47
C LEU A 129 -6.55 13.12 8.59
N LEU A 130 -6.07 14.01 9.46
CA LEU A 130 -6.57 15.37 9.58
C LEU A 130 -5.67 16.29 8.76
N SER A 131 -6.27 17.11 7.90
CA SER A 131 -5.54 18.18 7.22
C SER A 131 -5.38 19.39 8.14
N LEU A 132 -4.41 20.27 7.84
CA LEU A 132 -4.25 21.54 8.55
C LEU A 132 -5.52 22.40 8.50
N ILE A 133 -6.32 22.29 7.44
CA ILE A 133 -7.60 23.00 7.31
C ILE A 133 -8.59 22.52 8.38
N HIS A 134 -8.63 21.22 8.67
CA HIS A 134 -9.52 20.66 9.72
C HIS A 134 -9.04 20.99 11.14
N ILE A 135 -7.72 21.19 11.32
CA ILE A 135 -7.13 21.57 12.63
C ILE A 135 -7.37 23.05 12.92
N SER A 136 -7.41 23.90 11.90
CA SER A 136 -7.60 25.35 12.02
C SER A 136 -9.07 25.78 12.06
N GLU A 137 -10.02 24.93 11.68
CA GLU A 137 -11.44 25.21 11.86
C GLU A 137 -11.85 24.93 13.33
N PRO A 138 -12.53 25.89 14.00
CA PRO A 138 -13.08 25.61 15.33
C PRO A 138 -14.04 24.44 15.22
N THR A 139 -13.81 23.40 16.02
CA THR A 139 -14.72 22.28 16.16
C THR A 139 -16.12 22.82 16.40
N ARG A 140 -17.04 22.56 15.48
CA ARG A 140 -18.46 22.87 15.68
C ARG A 140 -18.93 22.09 16.90
N PRO A 141 -19.66 22.74 17.84
CA PRO A 141 -20.21 22.08 19.00
C PRO A 141 -21.23 21.00 18.62
#